data_385b058bc45a2afe9a7d80a5a614ec9e
#
_entry.id   385b058bc45a2afe9a7d80a5a614ec9e
#
_cell.length_a   1.000
_cell.length_b   1.000
_cell.length_c   1.000
_cell.angle_alpha   90.00
_cell.angle_beta   90.00
_cell.angle_gamma   90.00
#
_symmetry.space_group_name_H-M   'P 1'
#
loop_
_entity.id
_entity.type
_entity.pdbx_description
1 polymer ?
#
loop_
_entity_poly.entity_id
_entity_poly.type
_entity_poly.pdbx_seq_one_letter_code
_entity_poly.pdbx_strand_id
1 'polypeptide(L)'
;MIKIIDRTLSCLDNFSIDADSLKKLMLLLLKLNCDKLEISEKVYQAIKPLPPKEKFILRVHDICDLEKYPEFKEFVCESVHIDGDRRICKEFQMNSVGEMDQLGARTTTERIRLSGLDDILLSDYTNIFKKLKNVLKGPIEFCPMNRMKCATAIAMEWAFASDNAEIVTSFGSLNHYVPLEELIMALYMHHCPTNHSECRYFAKIRDLIENATHVPFAKHKAVIGKEIFQVESGIHVDGIMKNSLCYEPYNPELVGQKREIILGKKSGRASLTLKMKQLHLKLSELLLPQILQQVKELSIEKNDCVSDQEFIQIVNDVTRMNSIGAFTAKVREG
;
A
#
# COMPACT_ATOMS: atom_id res chain seq x y z
N MET A 1 7.45 -21.89 -4.69
CA MET A 1 6.94 -20.70 -5.46
C MET A 1 5.94 -19.99 -4.56
N ILE A 2 5.99 -18.64 -4.54
CA ILE A 2 5.06 -17.82 -3.72
C ILE A 2 3.92 -17.36 -4.62
N LYS A 3 2.68 -17.66 -4.24
CA LYS A 3 1.47 -17.21 -4.93
C LYS A 3 0.73 -16.18 -4.07
N ILE A 4 0.25 -15.13 -4.71
CA ILE A 4 -0.50 -14.05 -4.08
C ILE A 4 -1.94 -14.08 -4.59
N ILE A 5 -2.87 -14.16 -3.64
CA ILE A 5 -4.31 -14.07 -3.87
C ILE A 5 -4.76 -12.71 -3.31
N ASP A 6 -5.23 -11.84 -4.17
CA ASP A 6 -5.72 -10.54 -3.71
C ASP A 6 -7.23 -10.54 -3.56
N ARG A 7 -7.71 -10.10 -2.39
CA ARG A 7 -9.14 -10.00 -2.07
C ARG A 7 -9.65 -8.56 -1.96
N THR A 8 -8.90 -7.59 -2.49
CA THR A 8 -9.25 -6.16 -2.42
C THR A 8 -10.69 -5.91 -2.87
N LEU A 9 -11.07 -6.50 -4.01
CA LEU A 9 -12.40 -6.27 -4.59
C LEU A 9 -13.51 -6.80 -3.68
N SER A 10 -13.36 -7.98 -3.09
CA SER A 10 -14.36 -8.52 -2.14
C SER A 10 -14.42 -7.73 -0.82
N CYS A 11 -13.31 -7.09 -0.41
CA CYS A 11 -13.29 -6.22 0.76
C CYS A 11 -14.08 -4.92 0.58
N LEU A 12 -14.42 -4.55 -0.65
CA LEU A 12 -15.14 -3.31 -0.97
C LEU A 12 -16.66 -3.44 -0.97
N ASP A 13 -17.21 -4.61 -0.66
CA ASP A 13 -18.65 -4.88 -0.68
C ASP A 13 -19.48 -3.96 0.20
N ASN A 14 -18.92 -3.48 1.31
CA ASN A 14 -19.58 -2.57 2.24
C ASN A 14 -19.67 -1.12 1.72
N PHE A 15 -19.04 -0.83 0.59
CA PHE A 15 -19.06 0.50 -0.02
C PHE A 15 -19.99 0.55 -1.22
N SER A 16 -20.60 1.71 -1.45
CA SER A 16 -21.39 1.98 -2.67
C SER A 16 -20.47 2.52 -3.75
N ILE A 17 -19.84 1.62 -4.49
CA ILE A 17 -18.90 1.96 -5.57
C ILE A 17 -19.57 1.71 -6.91
N ASP A 18 -19.43 2.65 -7.85
CA ASP A 18 -19.94 2.49 -9.20
C ASP A 18 -19.19 1.42 -10.00
N ALA A 19 -19.87 0.83 -10.98
CA ALA A 19 -19.34 -0.27 -11.78
C ALA A 19 -18.07 0.12 -12.58
N ASP A 20 -17.96 1.37 -13.02
CA ASP A 20 -16.81 1.83 -13.80
C ASP A 20 -15.56 1.95 -12.93
N SER A 21 -15.71 2.44 -11.71
CA SER A 21 -14.62 2.49 -10.72
C SER A 21 -14.17 1.09 -10.32
N LEU A 22 -15.09 0.15 -10.09
CA LEU A 22 -14.76 -1.26 -9.81
C LEU A 22 -14.03 -1.91 -11.00
N LYS A 23 -14.48 -1.68 -12.25
CA LYS A 23 -13.81 -2.19 -13.45
C LYS A 23 -12.39 -1.62 -13.61
N LYS A 24 -12.21 -0.31 -13.40
CA LYS A 24 -10.90 0.32 -13.44
C LYS A 24 -9.97 -0.26 -12.37
N LEU A 25 -10.47 -0.44 -11.15
CA LEU A 25 -9.71 -1.04 -10.05
C LEU A 25 -9.30 -2.48 -10.38
N MET A 26 -10.25 -3.31 -10.84
CA MET A 26 -9.97 -4.68 -11.28
C MET A 26 -8.86 -4.72 -12.34
N LEU A 27 -8.92 -3.87 -13.36
CA LEU A 27 -7.90 -3.82 -14.40
C LEU A 27 -6.52 -3.41 -13.88
N LEU A 28 -6.47 -2.52 -12.89
CA LEU A 28 -5.20 -2.13 -12.25
C LEU A 28 -4.65 -3.27 -11.38
N LEU A 29 -5.49 -3.96 -10.61
CA LEU A 29 -5.08 -5.11 -9.80
C LEU A 29 -4.57 -6.26 -10.68
N LEU A 30 -5.21 -6.52 -11.83
CA LEU A 30 -4.71 -7.50 -12.81
C LEU A 30 -3.31 -7.16 -13.33
N LYS A 31 -2.97 -5.86 -13.48
CA LYS A 31 -1.62 -5.43 -13.87
C LYS A 31 -0.56 -5.70 -12.82
N LEU A 32 -0.93 -5.77 -11.54
CA LEU A 32 0.00 -6.18 -10.48
C LEU A 32 0.41 -7.65 -10.59
N ASN A 33 -0.24 -8.39 -11.50
CA ASN A 33 0.04 -9.79 -11.80
C ASN A 33 -0.06 -10.74 -10.59
N CYS A 34 -1.01 -10.47 -9.68
CA CYS A 34 -1.39 -11.44 -8.66
C CYS A 34 -1.83 -12.75 -9.31
N ASP A 35 -1.61 -13.87 -8.65
CA ASP A 35 -1.98 -15.17 -9.18
C ASP A 35 -3.50 -15.29 -9.33
N LYS A 36 -4.24 -14.80 -8.32
CA LYS A 36 -5.71 -14.78 -8.32
C LYS A 36 -6.23 -13.46 -7.72
N LEU A 37 -7.42 -13.07 -8.19
CA LEU A 37 -8.24 -12.02 -7.61
C LEU A 37 -9.52 -12.62 -7.04
N GLU A 38 -9.79 -12.38 -5.78
CA GLU A 38 -11.06 -12.75 -5.15
C GLU A 38 -12.09 -11.64 -5.36
N ILE A 39 -13.28 -12.02 -5.78
CA ILE A 39 -14.42 -11.14 -5.94
C ILE A 39 -15.64 -11.74 -5.24
N SER A 40 -16.53 -10.88 -4.74
CA SER A 40 -17.84 -11.28 -4.25
C SER A 40 -18.86 -11.39 -5.39
N GLU A 41 -19.99 -12.01 -5.10
CA GLU A 41 -21.13 -12.05 -6.02
C GLU A 41 -21.60 -10.65 -6.42
N LYS A 42 -21.67 -9.72 -5.46
CA LYS A 42 -22.05 -8.32 -5.69
C LYS A 42 -21.12 -7.65 -6.68
N VAL A 43 -19.81 -7.76 -6.46
CA VAL A 43 -18.80 -7.20 -7.37
C VAL A 43 -18.88 -7.85 -8.73
N TYR A 44 -19.03 -9.19 -8.81
CA TYR A 44 -19.18 -9.89 -10.08
C TYR A 44 -20.35 -9.36 -10.89
N GLN A 45 -21.53 -9.21 -10.27
CA GLN A 45 -22.72 -8.68 -10.96
C GLN A 45 -22.48 -7.26 -11.50
N ALA A 46 -21.69 -6.44 -10.80
CA ALA A 46 -21.41 -5.06 -11.22
C ALA A 46 -20.41 -4.97 -12.37
N ILE A 47 -19.41 -5.89 -12.44
CA ILE A 47 -18.29 -5.75 -13.38
C ILE A 47 -18.30 -6.73 -14.56
N LYS A 48 -19.20 -7.72 -14.57
CA LYS A 48 -19.28 -8.68 -15.68
C LYS A 48 -19.50 -7.99 -17.06
N PRO A 49 -18.98 -8.57 -18.16
CA PRO A 49 -18.20 -9.80 -18.25
C PRO A 49 -16.75 -9.60 -17.75
N LEU A 50 -16.19 -10.65 -17.14
CA LEU A 50 -14.81 -10.65 -16.66
C LEU A 50 -13.83 -10.93 -17.83
N PRO A 51 -12.60 -10.37 -17.77
CA PRO A 51 -11.47 -10.86 -18.56
C PRO A 51 -11.10 -12.29 -18.10
N PRO A 52 -9.95 -12.88 -18.46
CA PRO A 52 -9.67 -14.31 -18.27
C PRO A 52 -10.14 -14.86 -16.92
N LYS A 53 -11.19 -15.70 -16.96
CA LYS A 53 -11.91 -16.18 -15.75
C LYS A 53 -11.03 -17.02 -14.81
N GLU A 54 -9.96 -17.62 -15.33
CA GLU A 54 -8.99 -18.39 -14.54
C GLU A 54 -8.24 -17.55 -13.48
N LYS A 55 -8.26 -16.23 -13.62
CA LYS A 55 -7.66 -15.30 -12.65
C LYS A 55 -8.57 -15.00 -11.46
N PHE A 56 -9.82 -15.46 -11.46
CA PHE A 56 -10.79 -15.07 -10.43
C PHE A 56 -11.20 -16.24 -9.54
N ILE A 57 -11.36 -15.94 -8.25
CA ILE A 57 -12.00 -16.78 -7.24
C ILE A 57 -13.30 -16.09 -6.85
N LEU A 58 -14.42 -16.79 -6.84
CA LEU A 58 -15.70 -16.25 -6.39
C LEU A 58 -15.94 -16.57 -4.92
N ARG A 59 -16.15 -15.55 -4.11
CA ARG A 59 -16.62 -15.70 -2.73
C ARG A 59 -18.14 -15.90 -2.74
N VAL A 60 -18.58 -17.02 -2.15
CA VAL A 60 -19.98 -17.38 -2.00
C VAL A 60 -20.32 -17.59 -0.53
N HIS A 61 -21.59 -17.39 -0.17
CA HIS A 61 -22.07 -17.61 1.19
C HIS A 61 -22.59 -19.02 1.42
N ASP A 62 -23.18 -19.63 0.39
CA ASP A 62 -23.74 -20.97 0.46
C ASP A 62 -23.23 -21.83 -0.71
N ILE A 63 -23.18 -23.15 -0.47
CA ILE A 63 -22.80 -24.13 -1.47
C ILE A 63 -23.79 -24.16 -2.64
N CYS A 64 -25.05 -23.90 -2.39
CA CYS A 64 -26.08 -23.82 -3.44
C CYS A 64 -25.80 -22.72 -4.48
N ASP A 65 -24.97 -21.76 -4.12
CA ASP A 65 -24.58 -20.67 -5.03
C ASP A 65 -23.58 -21.11 -6.10
N LEU A 66 -22.86 -22.22 -5.89
CA LEU A 66 -21.91 -22.73 -6.89
C LEU A 66 -22.59 -23.07 -8.22
N GLU A 67 -23.80 -23.63 -8.16
CA GLU A 67 -24.53 -23.99 -9.38
C GLU A 67 -25.03 -22.77 -10.16
N LYS A 68 -25.16 -21.62 -9.49
CA LYS A 68 -25.52 -20.34 -10.12
C LYS A 68 -24.38 -19.74 -10.96
N TYR A 69 -23.12 -20.16 -10.68
CA TYR A 69 -21.92 -19.60 -11.29
C TYR A 69 -21.03 -20.68 -11.91
N PRO A 70 -21.53 -21.49 -12.84
CA PRO A 70 -20.78 -22.63 -13.41
C PRO A 70 -19.52 -22.22 -14.19
N GLU A 71 -19.41 -20.93 -14.53
CA GLU A 71 -18.26 -20.36 -15.20
C GLU A 71 -17.02 -20.20 -14.31
N PHE A 72 -17.16 -20.23 -12.98
CA PHE A 72 -16.02 -20.19 -12.06
C PHE A 72 -15.49 -21.58 -11.74
N LYS A 73 -14.18 -21.69 -11.68
CA LYS A 73 -13.48 -22.94 -11.36
C LYS A 73 -13.07 -23.02 -9.88
N GLU A 74 -13.02 -21.88 -9.19
CA GLU A 74 -12.57 -21.77 -7.82
C GLU A 74 -13.51 -20.88 -7.02
N PHE A 75 -13.84 -21.33 -5.82
CA PHE A 75 -14.73 -20.65 -4.90
C PHE A 75 -14.11 -20.58 -3.50
N VAL A 76 -14.50 -19.57 -2.73
CA VAL A 76 -14.20 -19.46 -1.31
C VAL A 76 -15.50 -19.39 -0.54
N CYS A 77 -15.62 -20.21 0.50
CA CYS A 77 -16.80 -20.26 1.34
C CYS A 77 -16.42 -20.44 2.83
N GLU A 78 -17.15 -19.78 3.71
CA GLU A 78 -17.01 -19.91 5.18
C GLU A 78 -17.85 -21.06 5.76
N SER A 79 -18.73 -21.69 4.97
CA SER A 79 -19.60 -22.75 5.45
C SER A 79 -18.83 -24.01 5.83
N VAL A 80 -19.10 -24.56 7.01
CA VAL A 80 -18.41 -25.70 7.61
C VAL A 80 -18.89 -27.05 7.02
N HIS A 81 -20.04 -27.08 6.36
CA HIS A 81 -20.72 -28.33 5.95
C HIS A 81 -20.43 -28.77 4.51
N ILE A 82 -19.33 -28.30 3.92
CA ILE A 82 -18.99 -28.60 2.54
C ILE A 82 -17.89 -29.65 2.52
N ASP A 83 -18.20 -30.88 2.24
CA ASP A 83 -17.21 -31.95 2.02
C ASP A 83 -17.22 -32.42 0.57
N GLY A 84 -16.04 -32.51 -0.03
CA GLY A 84 -15.80 -33.25 -1.26
C GLY A 84 -15.74 -32.44 -2.56
N ASP A 85 -16.14 -31.19 -2.63
CA ASP A 85 -15.98 -30.39 -3.86
C ASP A 85 -14.61 -29.72 -3.92
N ARG A 86 -13.76 -30.16 -4.84
CA ARG A 86 -12.38 -29.64 -5.02
C ARG A 86 -12.29 -28.22 -5.53
N ARG A 87 -13.40 -27.63 -5.97
CA ARG A 87 -13.45 -26.23 -6.42
C ARG A 87 -13.50 -25.27 -5.25
N ILE A 88 -13.81 -25.75 -4.04
CA ILE A 88 -14.05 -24.94 -2.86
C ILE A 88 -12.80 -24.85 -2.00
N CYS A 89 -12.41 -23.64 -1.67
CA CYS A 89 -11.51 -23.33 -0.57
C CYS A 89 -12.33 -22.98 0.67
N LYS A 90 -12.21 -23.82 1.72
CA LYS A 90 -12.88 -23.57 2.99
C LYS A 90 -12.12 -22.53 3.79
N GLU A 91 -12.80 -21.43 4.18
CA GLU A 91 -12.20 -20.41 5.02
C GLU A 91 -12.49 -20.65 6.48
N PHE A 92 -11.45 -20.72 7.31
CA PHE A 92 -11.52 -20.84 8.75
C PHE A 92 -10.91 -19.62 9.41
N GLN A 93 -11.64 -19.00 10.31
CA GLN A 93 -11.15 -17.95 11.19
C GLN A 93 -10.49 -18.57 12.42
N MET A 94 -9.24 -18.21 12.67
CA MET A 94 -8.50 -18.57 13.88
C MET A 94 -7.99 -17.29 14.55
N ASN A 95 -8.53 -16.96 15.71
CA ASN A 95 -8.23 -15.68 16.38
C ASN A 95 -6.94 -15.74 17.19
N SER A 96 -6.50 -16.92 17.60
CA SER A 96 -5.27 -17.11 18.35
C SER A 96 -4.61 -18.47 18.06
N VAL A 97 -3.34 -18.55 18.37
CA VAL A 97 -2.56 -19.81 18.28
C VAL A 97 -3.14 -20.93 19.17
N GLY A 98 -3.79 -20.55 20.29
CA GLY A 98 -4.44 -21.51 21.20
C GLY A 98 -5.58 -22.32 20.59
N GLU A 99 -6.16 -21.86 19.47
CA GLU A 99 -7.26 -22.56 18.79
C GLU A 99 -6.79 -23.67 17.84
N MET A 100 -5.47 -23.88 17.71
CA MET A 100 -4.89 -24.84 16.77
C MET A 100 -5.36 -26.28 16.99
N ASP A 101 -5.62 -26.68 18.23
CA ASP A 101 -6.06 -28.04 18.54
C ASP A 101 -7.47 -28.32 17.96
N GLN A 102 -8.28 -27.29 17.76
CA GLN A 102 -9.59 -27.39 17.11
C GLN A 102 -9.49 -27.70 15.60
N LEU A 103 -8.37 -27.31 14.94
CA LEU A 103 -8.14 -27.65 13.54
C LEU A 103 -7.97 -29.15 13.34
N GLY A 104 -7.29 -29.84 14.25
CA GLY A 104 -7.04 -31.29 14.15
C GLY A 104 -8.30 -32.16 14.01
N ALA A 105 -9.41 -31.71 14.59
CA ALA A 105 -10.70 -32.39 14.47
C ALA A 105 -11.40 -32.13 13.11
N ARG A 106 -10.90 -31.20 12.31
CA ARG A 106 -11.50 -30.73 11.04
C ARG A 106 -10.62 -31.05 9.82
N THR A 107 -9.56 -31.83 9.99
CA THR A 107 -8.58 -32.05 8.92
C THR A 107 -9.14 -32.89 7.80
N THR A 108 -9.26 -32.25 6.68
CA THR A 108 -9.48 -32.87 5.37
C THR A 108 -8.25 -32.64 4.49
N THR A 109 -8.09 -33.40 3.41
CA THR A 109 -7.07 -33.19 2.39
C THR A 109 -7.43 -32.03 1.43
N GLU A 110 -8.44 -31.26 1.77
CA GLU A 110 -9.00 -30.21 0.94
C GLU A 110 -8.21 -28.90 1.05
N ARG A 111 -8.44 -28.00 0.10
CA ARG A 111 -7.88 -26.66 0.11
C ARG A 111 -8.53 -25.82 1.22
N ILE A 112 -7.71 -25.25 2.07
CA ILE A 112 -8.13 -24.49 3.24
C ILE A 112 -7.54 -23.09 3.21
N ARG A 113 -8.38 -22.08 3.48
CA ARG A 113 -7.92 -20.75 3.82
C ARG A 113 -7.94 -20.59 5.32
N LEU A 114 -6.80 -20.23 5.88
CA LEU A 114 -6.63 -19.97 7.30
C LEU A 114 -6.48 -18.48 7.54
N SER A 115 -7.53 -17.84 8.07
CA SER A 115 -7.57 -16.41 8.38
C SER A 115 -7.32 -16.14 9.85
N GLY A 116 -6.62 -15.08 10.20
CA GLY A 116 -6.35 -14.69 11.59
C GLY A 116 -4.89 -14.82 11.99
N LEU A 117 -4.63 -15.44 13.15
CA LEU A 117 -3.28 -15.70 13.67
C LEU A 117 -2.36 -14.47 13.71
N ASP A 118 -2.91 -13.32 14.04
CA ASP A 118 -2.16 -12.06 14.15
C ASP A 118 -1.23 -12.01 15.38
N ASP A 119 -1.40 -12.92 16.34
CA ASP A 119 -0.57 -13.13 17.52
C ASP A 119 0.59 -14.12 17.34
N ILE A 120 0.73 -14.72 16.16
CA ILE A 120 1.68 -15.83 15.93
C ILE A 120 3.14 -15.46 16.23
N LEU A 121 3.54 -14.21 15.98
CA LEU A 121 4.90 -13.73 16.26
C LEU A 121 5.19 -13.58 17.76
N LEU A 122 4.18 -13.63 18.61
CA LEU A 122 4.33 -13.63 20.07
C LEU A 122 4.69 -15.01 20.62
N SER A 123 4.74 -16.02 19.76
CA SER A 123 4.99 -17.43 20.09
C SER A 123 6.11 -17.99 19.21
N ASP A 124 6.48 -19.25 19.43
CA ASP A 124 7.39 -19.96 18.51
C ASP A 124 6.69 -20.24 17.16
N TYR A 125 6.65 -19.20 16.30
CA TYR A 125 5.98 -19.27 15.00
C TYR A 125 6.55 -20.36 14.10
N THR A 126 7.85 -20.67 14.21
CA THR A 126 8.48 -21.75 13.43
C THR A 126 7.87 -23.11 13.73
N ASN A 127 7.66 -23.38 15.01
CA ASN A 127 7.01 -24.62 15.44
C ASN A 127 5.52 -24.63 15.10
N ILE A 128 4.86 -23.48 15.20
CA ILE A 128 3.46 -23.31 14.81
C ILE A 128 3.27 -23.61 13.32
N PHE A 129 4.09 -23.04 12.44
CA PHE A 129 4.03 -23.34 11.00
C PHE A 129 4.24 -24.81 10.68
N LYS A 130 5.16 -25.49 11.39
CA LYS A 130 5.35 -26.95 11.27
C LYS A 130 4.09 -27.71 11.71
N LYS A 131 3.48 -27.32 12.83
CA LYS A 131 2.24 -27.94 13.32
C LYS A 131 1.10 -27.75 12.33
N LEU A 132 0.90 -26.52 11.81
CA LEU A 132 -0.11 -26.25 10.79
C LEU A 132 0.03 -27.15 9.58
N LYS A 133 1.23 -27.31 9.01
CA LYS A 133 1.50 -28.18 7.87
C LYS A 133 1.32 -29.67 8.20
N ASN A 134 1.55 -30.07 9.44
CA ASN A 134 1.35 -31.45 9.87
C ASN A 134 -0.14 -31.77 10.07
N VAL A 135 -0.92 -30.82 10.52
CA VAL A 135 -2.36 -30.98 10.76
C VAL A 135 -3.14 -30.84 9.45
N LEU A 136 -2.86 -29.79 8.68
CA LEU A 136 -3.53 -29.53 7.41
C LEU A 136 -2.76 -30.17 6.27
N LYS A 137 -3.31 -31.25 5.69
CA LYS A 137 -2.65 -32.05 4.65
C LYS A 137 -2.86 -31.53 3.25
N GLY A 138 -3.83 -30.66 3.05
CA GLY A 138 -4.14 -29.99 1.78
C GLY A 138 -3.38 -28.67 1.59
N PRO A 139 -3.58 -28.00 0.45
CA PRO A 139 -3.05 -26.67 0.19
C PRO A 139 -3.60 -25.65 1.20
N ILE A 140 -2.71 -24.80 1.72
CA ILE A 140 -3.07 -23.78 2.70
C ILE A 140 -2.96 -22.40 2.04
N GLU A 141 -4.09 -21.69 1.90
CA GLU A 141 -4.11 -20.28 1.64
C GLU A 141 -3.98 -19.53 2.97
N PHE A 142 -2.80 -19.00 3.26
CA PHE A 142 -2.55 -18.33 4.52
C PHE A 142 -2.95 -16.86 4.45
N CYS A 143 -3.81 -16.45 5.38
CA CYS A 143 -4.43 -15.13 5.40
C CYS A 143 -4.26 -14.47 6.78
N PRO A 144 -3.03 -14.11 7.21
CA PRO A 144 -2.83 -13.49 8.51
C PRO A 144 -3.49 -12.13 8.58
N MET A 145 -4.11 -11.82 9.74
CA MET A 145 -4.73 -10.52 9.95
C MET A 145 -3.72 -9.49 10.48
N ASN A 146 -3.99 -8.23 10.20
CA ASN A 146 -3.08 -7.11 10.48
C ASN A 146 -3.53 -6.23 11.67
N ARG A 147 -4.24 -6.79 12.64
CA ARG A 147 -4.68 -6.04 13.84
C ARG A 147 -3.49 -5.55 14.66
N MET A 148 -2.44 -6.38 14.76
CA MET A 148 -1.19 -6.07 15.45
C MET A 148 -0.15 -5.37 14.56
N LYS A 149 -0.50 -5.02 13.31
CA LYS A 149 0.40 -4.37 12.33
C LYS A 149 1.64 -5.20 11.93
N CYS A 150 1.57 -6.52 12.08
CA CYS A 150 2.66 -7.45 11.81
C CYS A 150 2.36 -8.42 10.65
N ALA A 151 1.22 -8.29 9.97
CA ALA A 151 0.78 -9.27 8.98
C ALA A 151 1.76 -9.44 7.82
N THR A 152 2.42 -8.37 7.37
CA THR A 152 3.46 -8.48 6.33
C THR A 152 4.63 -9.34 6.79
N ALA A 153 5.12 -9.16 8.03
CA ALA A 153 6.20 -9.97 8.58
C ALA A 153 5.76 -11.45 8.71
N ILE A 154 4.57 -11.70 9.22
CA ILE A 154 3.99 -13.05 9.35
C ILE A 154 3.89 -13.72 7.97
N ALA A 155 3.43 -13.00 6.96
CA ALA A 155 3.31 -13.50 5.59
C ALA A 155 4.68 -13.83 4.97
N MET A 156 5.69 -12.98 5.22
CA MET A 156 7.06 -13.24 4.77
C MET A 156 7.66 -14.47 5.43
N GLU A 157 7.51 -14.64 6.74
CA GLU A 157 7.96 -15.84 7.46
C GLU A 157 7.29 -17.13 6.93
N TRP A 158 5.97 -17.07 6.66
CA TRP A 158 5.26 -18.18 6.01
C TRP A 158 5.79 -18.46 4.61
N ALA A 159 6.07 -17.42 3.82
CA ALA A 159 6.61 -17.54 2.47
C ALA A 159 7.96 -18.28 2.47
N PHE A 160 8.83 -17.94 3.41
CA PHE A 160 10.16 -18.56 3.54
C PHE A 160 10.10 -19.97 4.15
N ALA A 161 9.13 -20.21 5.03
CA ALA A 161 8.94 -21.53 5.63
C ALA A 161 8.25 -22.56 4.71
N SER A 162 7.75 -22.15 3.53
CA SER A 162 6.89 -22.99 2.69
C SER A 162 7.39 -23.05 1.24
N ASP A 163 7.52 -24.28 0.69
CA ASP A 163 7.96 -24.48 -0.70
C ASP A 163 6.97 -23.89 -1.72
N ASN A 164 5.66 -23.96 -1.42
CA ASN A 164 4.58 -23.43 -2.22
C ASN A 164 3.64 -22.62 -1.31
N ALA A 165 4.07 -21.41 -0.97
CA ALA A 165 3.27 -20.51 -0.14
C ALA A 165 2.15 -19.86 -0.97
N GLU A 166 0.91 -19.97 -0.49
CA GLU A 166 -0.22 -19.19 -0.99
C GLU A 166 -0.62 -18.17 0.09
N ILE A 167 -0.58 -16.89 -0.24
CA ILE A 167 -0.81 -15.80 0.72
C ILE A 167 -1.97 -14.94 0.22
N VAL A 168 -2.94 -14.74 1.11
CA VAL A 168 -4.11 -13.90 0.83
C VAL A 168 -3.87 -12.49 1.36
N THR A 169 -4.13 -11.50 0.50
CA THR A 169 -3.81 -10.09 0.75
C THR A 169 -5.00 -9.19 0.43
N SER A 170 -4.94 -7.94 0.88
CA SER A 170 -5.79 -6.86 0.38
C SER A 170 -5.01 -5.56 0.27
N PHE A 171 -5.27 -4.78 -0.76
CA PHE A 171 -4.61 -3.49 -0.94
C PHE A 171 -4.89 -2.55 0.24
N GLY A 172 -3.86 -1.88 0.73
CA GLY A 172 -3.98 -0.96 1.86
C GLY A 172 -4.35 -1.61 3.19
N SER A 173 -4.34 -2.94 3.29
CA SER A 173 -4.82 -3.69 4.46
C SER A 173 -6.31 -3.51 4.72
N LEU A 174 -7.12 -3.44 3.66
CA LEU A 174 -8.58 -3.42 3.81
C LEU A 174 -9.03 -4.62 4.64
N ASN A 175 -10.02 -4.40 5.51
CA ASN A 175 -10.54 -5.39 6.46
C ASN A 175 -9.45 -6.07 7.32
N HIS A 176 -8.33 -5.35 7.55
CA HIS A 176 -7.20 -5.84 8.34
C HIS A 176 -6.50 -7.09 7.80
N TYR A 177 -6.48 -7.31 6.49
CA TYR A 177 -5.68 -8.36 5.88
C TYR A 177 -4.25 -7.89 5.59
N VAL A 178 -3.38 -8.83 5.21
CA VAL A 178 -2.01 -8.51 4.76
C VAL A 178 -2.06 -7.44 3.68
N PRO A 179 -1.35 -6.31 3.85
CA PRO A 179 -1.33 -5.28 2.81
C PRO A 179 -0.58 -5.78 1.58
N LEU A 180 -1.28 -5.86 0.45
CA LEU A 180 -0.77 -6.37 -0.83
C LEU A 180 0.50 -5.64 -1.26
N GLU A 181 0.47 -4.32 -1.24
CA GLU A 181 1.57 -3.46 -1.64
C GLU A 181 2.82 -3.65 -0.78
N GLU A 182 2.63 -3.83 0.52
CA GLU A 182 3.75 -4.05 1.45
C GLU A 182 4.38 -5.43 1.23
N LEU A 183 3.54 -6.48 1.04
CA LEU A 183 4.05 -7.83 0.77
C LEU A 183 4.82 -7.87 -0.55
N ILE A 184 4.29 -7.30 -1.63
CA ILE A 184 4.98 -7.25 -2.93
C ILE A 184 6.33 -6.54 -2.80
N MET A 185 6.36 -5.38 -2.12
CA MET A 185 7.60 -4.65 -1.93
C MET A 185 8.60 -5.38 -1.03
N ALA A 186 8.13 -6.05 0.03
CA ALA A 186 8.98 -6.88 0.88
C ALA A 186 9.63 -8.03 0.09
N LEU A 187 8.85 -8.74 -0.72
CA LEU A 187 9.36 -9.79 -1.60
C LEU A 187 10.36 -9.24 -2.64
N TYR A 188 10.07 -8.08 -3.22
CA TYR A 188 10.98 -7.40 -4.15
C TYR A 188 12.32 -7.05 -3.49
N MET A 189 12.29 -6.46 -2.29
CA MET A 189 13.49 -6.07 -1.53
C MET A 189 14.33 -7.28 -1.09
N HIS A 190 13.72 -8.42 -0.88
CA HIS A 190 14.39 -9.69 -0.58
C HIS A 190 14.82 -10.46 -1.84
N HIS A 191 14.72 -9.84 -3.02
CA HIS A 191 15.07 -10.47 -4.31
C HIS A 191 14.35 -11.81 -4.54
N CYS A 192 13.17 -11.99 -3.97
CA CYS A 192 12.36 -13.17 -4.25
C CYS A 192 11.89 -13.13 -5.70
N PRO A 193 11.96 -14.25 -6.43
CA PRO A 193 11.42 -14.31 -7.78
C PRO A 193 9.90 -14.13 -7.75
N THR A 194 9.47 -12.94 -8.11
CA THR A 194 8.05 -12.58 -8.21
C THR A 194 7.76 -12.07 -9.62
N ASN A 195 6.58 -12.36 -10.12
CA ASN A 195 6.11 -11.82 -11.40
C ASN A 195 5.55 -10.39 -11.26
N HIS A 196 5.70 -9.76 -10.08
CA HIS A 196 5.06 -8.49 -9.76
C HIS A 196 5.93 -7.31 -10.20
N SER A 197 5.86 -6.93 -11.47
CA SER A 197 6.70 -5.89 -12.07
C SER A 197 6.06 -4.51 -12.14
N GLU A 198 4.76 -4.40 -11.89
CA GLU A 198 3.98 -3.20 -12.20
C GLU A 198 3.60 -2.39 -10.95
N CYS A 199 4.50 -2.34 -9.94
CA CYS A 199 4.30 -1.60 -8.68
C CYS A 199 4.02 -0.11 -8.88
N ARG A 200 4.39 0.46 -10.04
CA ARG A 200 4.08 1.86 -10.41
C ARG A 200 2.58 2.19 -10.38
N TYR A 201 1.70 1.20 -10.37
CA TYR A 201 0.27 1.41 -10.27
C TYR A 201 -0.24 1.57 -8.82
N PHE A 202 0.58 1.35 -7.81
CA PHE A 202 0.14 1.43 -6.41
C PHE A 202 -0.46 2.79 -6.05
N ALA A 203 0.19 3.90 -6.41
CA ALA A 203 -0.35 5.23 -6.15
C ALA A 203 -1.71 5.43 -6.81
N LYS A 204 -1.89 4.95 -8.05
CA LYS A 204 -3.15 5.07 -8.78
C LYS A 204 -4.26 4.19 -8.18
N ILE A 205 -3.92 2.98 -7.71
CA ILE A 205 -4.87 2.09 -7.01
C ILE A 205 -5.31 2.74 -5.69
N ARG A 206 -4.37 3.29 -4.90
CA ARG A 206 -4.66 4.06 -3.70
C ARG A 206 -5.68 5.17 -3.97
N ASP A 207 -5.38 6.04 -4.93
CA ASP A 207 -6.23 7.19 -5.24
C ASP A 207 -7.63 6.74 -5.71
N LEU A 208 -7.72 5.66 -6.46
CA LEU A 208 -8.99 5.12 -6.91
C LEU A 208 -9.82 4.58 -5.73
N ILE A 209 -9.20 3.86 -4.79
CA ILE A 209 -9.89 3.34 -3.60
C ILE A 209 -10.32 4.50 -2.70
N GLU A 210 -9.44 5.47 -2.41
CA GLU A 210 -9.79 6.66 -1.60
C GLU A 210 -10.98 7.42 -2.20
N ASN A 211 -10.95 7.65 -3.51
CA ASN A 211 -12.04 8.36 -4.20
C ASN A 211 -13.35 7.58 -4.18
N ALA A 212 -13.29 6.26 -4.35
CA ALA A 212 -14.47 5.41 -4.40
C ALA A 212 -15.08 5.14 -3.02
N THR A 213 -14.27 5.08 -1.98
CA THR A 213 -14.70 4.78 -0.61
C THR A 213 -14.90 6.04 0.24
N HIS A 214 -14.34 7.18 -0.18
CA HIS A 214 -14.21 8.41 0.62
C HIS A 214 -13.44 8.21 1.94
N VAL A 215 -12.62 7.17 2.04
CA VAL A 215 -11.79 6.87 3.21
C VAL A 215 -10.32 6.99 2.82
N PRO A 216 -9.60 7.99 3.34
CA PRO A 216 -8.19 8.17 3.03
C PRO A 216 -7.33 7.13 3.75
N PHE A 217 -6.28 6.65 3.10
CA PHE A 217 -5.20 5.93 3.77
C PHE A 217 -4.35 6.88 4.63
N ALA A 218 -3.68 6.33 5.64
CA ALA A 218 -2.78 7.13 6.46
C ALA A 218 -1.66 7.74 5.57
N LYS A 219 -1.39 9.04 5.77
CA LYS A 219 -0.43 9.79 4.96
C LYS A 219 0.98 9.17 4.93
N HIS A 220 1.38 8.52 6.02
CA HIS A 220 2.66 7.83 6.18
C HIS A 220 2.53 6.30 6.10
N LYS A 221 1.44 5.77 5.53
CA LYS A 221 1.32 4.32 5.33
C LYS A 221 2.46 3.82 4.45
N ALA A 222 3.12 2.73 4.87
CA ALA A 222 4.21 2.14 4.10
C ALA A 222 3.81 1.91 2.63
N VAL A 223 4.72 2.14 1.73
CA VAL A 223 4.62 2.00 0.27
C VAL A 223 3.66 2.99 -0.40
N ILE A 224 2.45 3.20 0.12
CA ILE A 224 1.39 3.97 -0.56
C ILE A 224 1.04 5.31 0.08
N GLY A 225 1.54 5.62 1.26
CA GLY A 225 1.28 6.91 1.92
C GLY A 225 1.74 8.09 1.07
N LYS A 226 0.93 9.16 1.00
CA LYS A 226 1.22 10.33 0.14
C LYS A 226 2.42 11.13 0.58
N GLU A 227 2.80 11.03 1.86
CA GLU A 227 3.87 11.85 2.46
C GLU A 227 5.17 11.07 2.75
N ILE A 228 5.26 9.78 2.36
CA ILE A 228 6.42 8.93 2.68
C ILE A 228 7.71 9.33 1.95
N PHE A 229 7.62 10.09 0.86
CA PHE A 229 8.75 10.59 0.09
C PHE A 229 8.88 12.12 0.18
N GLN A 230 8.25 12.73 1.20
CA GLN A 230 8.45 14.14 1.50
C GLN A 230 9.73 14.36 2.29
N VAL A 231 10.53 15.33 1.88
CA VAL A 231 11.81 15.65 2.51
C VAL A 231 11.89 17.13 2.82
N GLU A 232 12.03 17.47 4.11
CA GLU A 232 12.14 18.85 4.60
C GLU A 232 13.60 19.26 4.83
N SER A 233 14.39 18.36 5.42
CA SER A 233 15.75 18.67 5.89
C SER A 233 16.71 18.94 4.73
N GLY A 234 17.39 20.07 4.76
CA GLY A 234 18.38 20.45 3.75
C GLY A 234 19.55 19.47 3.63
N ILE A 235 19.95 18.82 4.72
CA ILE A 235 21.03 17.81 4.71
C ILE A 235 20.56 16.55 3.97
N HIS A 236 19.32 16.10 4.24
CA HIS A 236 18.76 14.94 3.55
C HIS A 236 18.53 15.24 2.07
N VAL A 237 18.05 16.43 1.74
CA VAL A 237 17.89 16.87 0.34
C VAL A 237 19.22 16.83 -0.39
N ASP A 238 20.30 17.40 0.17
CA ASP A 238 21.64 17.36 -0.42
C ASP A 238 22.17 15.92 -0.55
N GLY A 239 21.95 15.10 0.48
CA GLY A 239 22.33 13.69 0.46
C GLY A 239 21.61 12.88 -0.64
N ILE A 240 20.30 13.04 -0.76
CA ILE A 240 19.47 12.40 -1.79
C ILE A 240 19.93 12.83 -3.21
N MET A 241 20.30 14.09 -3.39
CA MET A 241 20.79 14.59 -4.68
C MET A 241 22.14 13.97 -5.07
N LYS A 242 22.98 13.61 -4.09
CA LYS A 242 24.27 12.95 -4.31
C LYS A 242 24.09 11.44 -4.52
N ASN A 243 23.33 10.80 -3.65
CA ASN A 243 23.03 9.37 -3.74
C ASN A 243 21.70 9.07 -2.99
N SER A 244 20.62 8.93 -3.74
CA SER A 244 19.28 8.67 -3.16
C SER A 244 19.20 7.35 -2.40
N LEU A 245 19.96 6.33 -2.82
CA LEU A 245 19.94 5.00 -2.18
C LEU A 245 20.44 5.00 -0.72
N CYS A 246 21.14 6.06 -0.28
CA CYS A 246 21.53 6.19 1.12
C CYS A 246 20.39 6.68 2.04
N TYR A 247 19.30 7.18 1.47
CA TYR A 247 18.21 7.83 2.19
C TYR A 247 16.84 7.24 1.87
N GLU A 248 16.69 6.56 0.75
CA GLU A 248 15.46 5.98 0.27
C GLU A 248 15.65 4.47 0.06
N PRO A 249 14.75 3.62 0.55
CA PRO A 249 14.87 2.17 0.39
C PRO A 249 14.71 1.75 -1.09
N TYR A 250 14.02 2.55 -1.89
CA TYR A 250 13.81 2.38 -3.33
C TYR A 250 13.44 3.71 -3.98
N ASN A 251 13.57 3.79 -5.31
CA ASN A 251 13.12 4.97 -6.07
C ASN A 251 11.59 5.13 -5.94
N PRO A 252 11.07 6.32 -5.56
CA PRO A 252 9.64 6.60 -5.48
C PRO A 252 8.84 6.25 -6.74
N GLU A 253 9.44 6.40 -7.92
CA GLU A 253 8.79 6.08 -9.20
C GLU A 253 8.44 4.60 -9.35
N LEU A 254 9.16 3.71 -8.65
CA LEU A 254 8.87 2.29 -8.64
C LEU A 254 7.45 2.00 -8.15
N VAL A 255 6.97 2.79 -7.18
CA VAL A 255 5.63 2.65 -6.58
C VAL A 255 4.63 3.71 -7.11
N GLY A 256 4.99 4.39 -8.20
CA GLY A 256 4.14 5.40 -8.84
C GLY A 256 4.07 6.73 -8.09
N GLN A 257 5.02 7.00 -7.21
CA GLN A 257 5.11 8.24 -6.45
C GLN A 257 6.26 9.12 -6.93
N LYS A 258 6.36 10.31 -6.39
CA LYS A 258 7.44 11.27 -6.66
C LYS A 258 8.03 11.76 -5.35
N ARG A 259 9.32 12.06 -5.39
CA ARG A 259 9.98 12.77 -4.29
C ARG A 259 9.47 14.20 -4.24
N GLU A 260 9.08 14.64 -3.06
CA GLU A 260 8.60 15.99 -2.84
C GLU A 260 9.48 16.70 -1.82
N ILE A 261 9.95 17.88 -2.17
CA ILE A 261 10.67 18.73 -1.24
C ILE A 261 9.66 19.67 -0.61
N ILE A 262 9.52 19.57 0.69
CA ILE A 262 8.68 20.46 1.50
C ILE A 262 9.57 21.46 2.22
N LEU A 263 9.03 22.66 2.47
CA LEU A 263 9.73 23.71 3.16
C LEU A 263 9.15 23.92 4.56
N GLY A 264 10.02 24.08 5.56
CA GLY A 264 9.60 24.28 6.93
C GLY A 264 10.76 24.66 7.84
N LYS A 265 10.57 24.48 9.15
CA LYS A 265 11.55 24.88 10.18
C LYS A 265 12.93 24.24 10.06
N LYS A 266 13.02 23.04 9.45
CA LYS A 266 14.28 22.31 9.25
C LYS A 266 14.90 22.54 7.88
N SER A 267 14.28 23.33 7.03
CA SER A 267 14.78 23.63 5.70
C SER A 267 16.11 24.37 5.74
N GLY A 268 16.93 24.08 4.74
CA GLY A 268 18.23 24.70 4.50
C GLY A 268 18.31 25.33 3.11
N ARG A 269 19.48 25.90 2.77
CA ARG A 269 19.75 26.49 1.45
C ARG A 269 19.50 25.48 0.31
N ALA A 270 19.90 24.21 0.49
CA ALA A 270 19.71 23.17 -0.52
C ALA A 270 18.23 22.91 -0.82
N SER A 271 17.38 22.77 0.23
CA SER A 271 15.93 22.59 0.07
C SER A 271 15.31 23.78 -0.68
N LEU A 272 15.69 25.00 -0.30
CA LEU A 272 15.19 26.23 -0.93
C LEU A 272 15.55 26.28 -2.41
N THR A 273 16.82 26.05 -2.74
CA THR A 273 17.32 26.09 -4.12
C THR A 273 16.61 25.05 -5.01
N LEU A 274 16.40 23.85 -4.49
CA LEU A 274 15.69 22.81 -5.23
C LEU A 274 14.20 23.11 -5.39
N LYS A 275 13.54 23.62 -4.34
CA LYS A 275 12.14 24.02 -4.43
C LYS A 275 11.95 25.14 -5.45
N MET A 276 12.85 26.11 -5.46
CA MET A 276 12.85 27.16 -6.48
C MET A 276 13.00 26.61 -7.90
N LYS A 277 13.90 25.63 -8.10
CA LYS A 277 14.01 24.96 -9.40
C LYS A 277 12.74 24.24 -9.79
N GLN A 278 12.10 23.52 -8.86
CA GLN A 278 10.82 22.82 -9.10
C GLN A 278 9.71 23.80 -9.51
N LEU A 279 9.67 24.98 -8.89
CA LEU A 279 8.68 26.03 -9.17
C LEU A 279 9.09 27.01 -10.28
N HIS A 280 10.22 26.73 -10.95
CA HIS A 280 10.76 27.61 -12.01
C HIS A 280 10.98 29.08 -11.57
N LEU A 281 11.27 29.30 -10.29
CA LEU A 281 11.55 30.62 -9.75
C LEU A 281 13.01 31.00 -9.94
N LYS A 282 13.25 32.21 -10.44
CA LYS A 282 14.61 32.79 -10.56
C LYS A 282 14.80 33.83 -9.46
N LEU A 283 15.86 33.68 -8.68
CA LEU A 283 16.17 34.59 -7.59
C LEU A 283 17.69 34.80 -7.48
N SER A 284 18.07 36.00 -6.98
CA SER A 284 19.45 36.26 -6.59
C SER A 284 19.83 35.45 -5.35
N GLU A 285 21.02 34.83 -5.35
CA GLU A 285 21.51 34.08 -4.19
C GLU A 285 21.63 34.93 -2.92
N LEU A 286 21.75 36.24 -3.07
CA LEU A 286 21.84 37.20 -1.97
C LEU A 286 20.55 37.24 -1.12
N LEU A 287 19.40 36.91 -1.70
CA LEU A 287 18.11 36.92 -1.02
C LEU A 287 17.76 35.60 -0.33
N LEU A 288 18.49 34.52 -0.60
CA LEU A 288 18.22 33.20 -0.03
C LEU A 288 18.19 33.18 1.51
N PRO A 289 19.11 33.84 2.25
CA PRO A 289 19.07 33.87 3.70
C PRO A 289 17.79 34.50 4.27
N GLN A 290 17.33 35.60 3.66
CA GLN A 290 16.13 36.31 4.09
C GLN A 290 14.86 35.47 3.83
N ILE A 291 14.77 34.85 2.65
CA ILE A 291 13.66 33.95 2.31
C ILE A 291 13.64 32.75 3.24
N LEU A 292 14.81 32.15 3.52
CA LEU A 292 14.91 31.00 4.43
C LEU A 292 14.42 31.35 5.81
N GLN A 293 14.71 32.55 6.30
CA GLN A 293 14.24 33.04 7.59
C GLN A 293 12.71 33.13 7.60
N GLN A 294 12.10 33.77 6.61
CA GLN A 294 10.65 33.92 6.53
C GLN A 294 9.95 32.56 6.39
N VAL A 295 10.51 31.62 5.62
CA VAL A 295 10.00 30.26 5.54
C VAL A 295 9.97 29.58 6.90
N LYS A 296 11.05 29.70 7.69
CA LYS A 296 11.12 29.12 9.03
C LYS A 296 10.14 29.76 10.00
N GLU A 297 10.05 31.08 9.99
CA GLU A 297 9.13 31.86 10.84
C GLU A 297 7.67 31.47 10.54
N LEU A 298 7.26 31.47 9.29
CA LEU A 298 5.92 31.05 8.89
C LEU A 298 5.61 29.61 9.26
N SER A 299 6.56 28.70 9.05
CA SER A 299 6.42 27.29 9.42
C SER A 299 6.25 27.09 10.95
N ILE A 300 6.98 27.86 11.76
CA ILE A 300 6.84 27.83 13.21
C ILE A 300 5.49 28.39 13.65
N GLU A 301 5.08 29.52 13.09
CA GLU A 301 3.79 30.17 13.39
C GLU A 301 2.61 29.24 13.09
N LYS A 302 2.62 28.60 11.91
CA LYS A 302 1.57 27.67 11.49
C LYS A 302 1.65 26.30 12.21
N ASN A 303 2.81 25.98 12.78
CA ASN A 303 3.15 24.63 13.21
C ASN A 303 2.97 23.56 12.09
N ASP A 304 3.26 23.96 10.86
CA ASP A 304 3.12 23.13 9.64
C ASP A 304 4.15 23.56 8.58
N CYS A 305 4.25 22.79 7.51
CA CYS A 305 5.08 23.10 6.35
C CYS A 305 4.53 24.28 5.57
N VAL A 306 5.41 25.02 4.88
CA VAL A 306 5.06 26.12 4.01
C VAL A 306 4.63 25.54 2.65
N SER A 307 3.41 25.85 2.23
CA SER A 307 2.87 25.47 0.92
C SER A 307 3.59 26.19 -0.24
N ASP A 308 3.47 25.65 -1.43
CA ASP A 308 4.06 26.25 -2.63
C ASP A 308 3.53 27.67 -2.88
N GLN A 309 2.25 27.92 -2.62
CA GLN A 309 1.65 29.25 -2.78
C GLN A 309 2.22 30.25 -1.78
N GLU A 310 2.33 29.87 -0.51
CA GLU A 310 2.94 30.71 0.54
C GLU A 310 4.41 30.97 0.24
N PHE A 311 5.13 29.96 -0.24
CA PHE A 311 6.53 30.13 -0.63
C PHE A 311 6.69 31.12 -1.79
N ILE A 312 5.86 31.03 -2.83
CA ILE A 312 5.84 31.99 -3.94
C ILE A 312 5.55 33.38 -3.42
N GLN A 313 4.61 33.54 -2.48
CA GLN A 313 4.31 34.83 -1.86
C GLN A 313 5.52 35.39 -1.12
N ILE A 314 6.18 34.60 -0.28
CA ILE A 314 7.41 35.01 0.42
C ILE A 314 8.48 35.49 -0.55
N VAL A 315 8.73 34.73 -1.64
CA VAL A 315 9.70 35.11 -2.67
C VAL A 315 9.36 36.45 -3.31
N ASN A 316 8.10 36.67 -3.66
CA ASN A 316 7.63 37.90 -4.26
C ASN A 316 7.78 39.12 -3.33
N ASP A 317 7.40 38.94 -2.06
CA ASP A 317 7.46 40.01 -1.06
C ASP A 317 8.92 40.44 -0.76
N VAL A 318 9.81 39.46 -0.58
CA VAL A 318 11.23 39.71 -0.36
C VAL A 318 11.85 40.40 -1.57
N THR A 319 11.52 39.94 -2.79
CA THR A 319 12.02 40.56 -4.03
C THR A 319 11.54 41.99 -4.19
N ARG A 320 10.26 42.27 -3.90
CA ARG A 320 9.67 43.59 -3.98
C ARG A 320 10.29 44.57 -2.97
N MET A 321 10.46 44.13 -1.72
CA MET A 321 11.08 44.98 -0.68
C MET A 321 12.51 45.35 -1.03
N ASN A 322 13.31 44.44 -1.57
CA ASN A 322 14.68 44.70 -1.96
C ASN A 322 14.78 45.57 -3.23
N SER A 323 13.81 45.50 -4.16
CA SER A 323 13.74 46.37 -5.32
C SER A 323 13.41 47.83 -4.91
N ILE A 324 12.51 48.01 -3.96
CA ILE A 324 12.17 49.36 -3.41
C ILE A 324 13.34 49.92 -2.60
N GLY A 325 14.00 49.09 -1.79
CA GLY A 325 15.20 49.49 -1.02
C GLY A 325 16.37 49.94 -1.89
N ALA A 326 16.60 49.25 -3.02
CA ALA A 326 17.62 49.61 -3.98
C ALA A 326 17.30 50.96 -4.69
N PHE A 327 16.02 51.27 -4.90
CA PHE A 327 15.59 52.54 -5.49
C PHE A 327 15.74 53.71 -4.51
N THR A 328 15.41 53.49 -3.22
CA THR A 328 15.58 54.50 -2.16
C THR A 328 17.02 54.78 -1.80
N ALA A 329 17.92 53.78 -1.91
CA ALA A 329 19.37 53.98 -1.73
C ALA A 329 19.96 54.86 -2.85
N LYS A 330 19.58 54.61 -4.10
CA LYS A 330 20.03 55.45 -5.25
C LYS A 330 19.51 56.89 -5.21
N VAL A 331 18.36 57.12 -4.61
CA VAL A 331 17.81 58.48 -4.47
C VAL A 331 18.47 59.26 -3.33
N ARG A 332 19.16 58.60 -2.39
CA ARG A 332 19.90 59.29 -1.29
C ARG A 332 21.35 59.61 -1.61
N GLU A 333 21.91 59.01 -2.66
CA GLU A 333 23.29 59.24 -3.14
C GLU A 333 23.36 60.20 -4.35
N GLY A 334 22.25 60.74 -4.83
CA GLY A 334 22.15 61.79 -5.85
C GLY A 334 21.54 63.07 -5.22
#